data_d8bc3dfdcf0d9c676e454ef829102e84
#
_entry.id   d8bc3dfdcf0d9c676e454ef829102e84
#
_cell.length_a   1.000
_cell.length_b   1.000
_cell.length_c   1.000
_cell.angle_alpha   90.00
_cell.angle_beta   90.00
_cell.angle_gamma   90.00
#
_symmetry.space_group_name_H-M   'P 1'
#
loop_
_entity.id
_entity.type
_entity.pdbx_description
1 polymer ?
#
loop_
_entity_poly.entity_id
_entity_poly.type
_entity_poly.pdbx_seq_one_letter_code
_entity_poly.pdbx_strand_id
1 'polypeptide(L)'
;MALAWLLKQMPKVNKNLWIEPVAFIVDHKARAGSREEAEFVSSELNRLGIKNLILTMKWTGTANPLDLPDFELRAREARYRLIAAASVRRNIRHLFVGHHLDDQVETVLMRLLRNSTTNFLGLQGMAEQTAIPCCASIRGAHEWPGYERFLDWIRQPDFNIEMRQSESSSSDASGVNFGKTVTMPRPLGLQVHRPLLRFPKWRLVDVCETNHIKYVNDKTNDDPTLTLRNAIRHLRSEYTLPRAFQAESVLRLRDWAQKSTQVLVDRGTNLLNTFGNPTFDLRSGLMTVWIPKSFASACENDPEAAANALARLTSIVSCQPRDAVPTIVPWRSVREFAQKMLSPGSNAFTMQRVLLERVSTASNDGEQGSLWKLSRPPMRTMEVQLATMKFNALAVTENKPVSQFWRQDLFLNKEGLCSLWLLWDHRYWVRVRTKDSHTLGEIGIRPFQVTDEEYLRKKLDKKERDDLQKILGEASPGKLRYTLPVLTWQDKLSVFPTLNFMVETPSCEQFEARARDHPILEWEVCCKTIDQYFMVDQKKTIKWINTDIQQG
;
A
#
# COMPACT_ATOMS: atom_id res chain seq x y z
N MET A 1 26.44 -9.05 -7.70
CA MET A 1 27.75 -9.05 -7.03
C MET A 1 28.36 -7.65 -7.05
N ALA A 2 28.56 -7.00 -8.23
CA ALA A 2 29.15 -5.64 -8.31
C ALA A 2 28.48 -4.62 -7.37
N LEU A 3 27.13 -4.52 -7.36
CA LEU A 3 26.40 -3.62 -6.47
C LEU A 3 26.72 -3.85 -4.98
N ALA A 4 26.75 -5.10 -4.53
CA ALA A 4 27.04 -5.43 -3.14
C ALA A 4 28.45 -5.01 -2.73
N TRP A 5 29.42 -5.23 -3.60
CA TRP A 5 30.79 -4.78 -3.39
C TRP A 5 30.90 -3.26 -3.38
N LEU A 6 30.28 -2.57 -4.34
CA LEU A 6 30.28 -1.10 -4.41
C LEU A 6 29.69 -0.48 -3.14
N LEU A 7 28.53 -0.99 -2.66
CA LEU A 7 27.92 -0.53 -1.41
C LEU A 7 28.86 -0.72 -0.20
N LYS A 8 29.61 -1.83 -0.16
CA LYS A 8 30.59 -2.06 0.90
C LYS A 8 31.79 -1.10 0.85
N GLN A 9 32.13 -0.58 -0.34
CA GLN A 9 33.24 0.39 -0.46
C GLN A 9 32.80 1.83 -0.11
N MET A 10 31.50 2.15 -0.15
CA MET A 10 31.02 3.53 0.06
C MET A 10 31.52 4.16 1.37
N PRO A 11 31.53 3.51 2.55
CA PRO A 11 32.06 4.10 3.78
C PRO A 11 33.56 4.43 3.71
N LYS A 12 34.33 3.76 2.83
CA LYS A 12 35.75 4.07 2.63
C LYS A 12 35.94 5.35 1.82
N VAL A 13 35.01 5.63 0.91
CA VAL A 13 35.02 6.83 0.06
C VAL A 13 34.45 8.03 0.80
N ASN A 14 33.39 7.82 1.57
CA ASN A 14 32.77 8.86 2.38
C ASN A 14 32.63 8.39 3.83
N LYS A 15 33.54 8.86 4.69
CA LYS A 15 33.61 8.48 6.11
C LYS A 15 32.39 8.86 6.94
N ASN A 16 31.59 9.81 6.45
CA ASN A 16 30.34 10.23 7.11
C ASN A 16 29.15 9.31 6.79
N LEU A 17 29.35 8.37 5.87
CA LEU A 17 28.30 7.44 5.43
C LEU A 17 28.51 6.09 6.14
N TRP A 18 27.62 5.77 7.06
CA TRP A 18 27.66 4.47 7.72
C TRP A 18 26.62 3.53 7.10
N ILE A 19 27.09 2.60 6.26
CA ILE A 19 26.27 1.59 5.60
C ILE A 19 26.83 0.21 5.96
N GLU A 20 25.97 -0.65 6.50
CA GLU A 20 26.22 -2.07 6.66
C GLU A 20 25.29 -2.85 5.72
N PRO A 21 25.74 -3.23 4.51
CA PRO A 21 24.90 -3.92 3.56
C PRO A 21 24.61 -5.36 4.00
N VAL A 22 23.35 -5.78 3.86
CA VAL A 22 22.93 -7.17 4.00
C VAL A 22 22.37 -7.63 2.65
N ALA A 23 22.93 -8.67 2.07
CA ALA A 23 22.47 -9.20 0.80
C ALA A 23 21.38 -10.26 0.99
N PHE A 24 20.28 -10.12 0.26
CA PHE A 24 19.24 -11.14 0.13
C PHE A 24 19.46 -11.93 -1.16
N ILE A 25 19.66 -13.22 -1.03
CA ILE A 25 19.82 -14.16 -2.14
C ILE A 25 18.50 -14.92 -2.24
N VAL A 26 17.84 -14.88 -3.40
CA VAL A 26 16.58 -15.58 -3.57
C VAL A 26 16.80 -16.88 -4.35
N ASP A 27 16.64 -18.00 -3.65
CA ASP A 27 16.58 -19.32 -4.26
C ASP A 27 15.16 -19.58 -4.79
N HIS A 28 15.04 -19.55 -6.10
CA HIS A 28 13.74 -19.68 -6.78
C HIS A 28 13.14 -21.08 -6.74
N LYS A 29 13.94 -22.12 -6.51
CA LYS A 29 13.54 -23.55 -6.59
C LYS A 29 12.71 -23.90 -7.84
N ALA A 30 12.97 -23.22 -8.94
CA ALA A 30 12.28 -23.45 -10.19
C ALA A 30 13.03 -24.43 -11.10
N ARG A 31 14.31 -24.68 -10.85
CA ARG A 31 15.18 -25.58 -11.62
C ARG A 31 16.20 -26.27 -10.72
N ALA A 32 16.71 -27.41 -11.18
CA ALA A 32 17.84 -28.06 -10.56
C ALA A 32 19.06 -27.11 -10.55
N GLY A 33 19.87 -27.15 -9.49
CA GLY A 33 21.05 -26.31 -9.36
C GLY A 33 20.80 -24.91 -8.79
N SER A 34 19.54 -24.46 -8.61
CA SER A 34 19.24 -23.12 -8.07
C SER A 34 19.72 -22.93 -6.63
N ARG A 35 19.73 -24.00 -5.85
CA ARG A 35 20.22 -23.99 -4.47
C ARG A 35 21.72 -23.87 -4.41
N GLU A 36 22.42 -24.63 -5.22
CA GLU A 36 23.87 -24.65 -5.34
C GLU A 36 24.40 -23.27 -5.79
N GLU A 37 23.71 -22.64 -6.75
CA GLU A 37 24.03 -21.28 -7.15
C GLU A 37 23.84 -20.27 -6.01
N ALA A 38 22.75 -20.38 -5.25
CA ALA A 38 22.50 -19.50 -4.11
C ALA A 38 23.58 -19.67 -3.02
N GLU A 39 24.04 -20.91 -2.77
CA GLU A 39 25.12 -21.22 -1.83
C GLU A 39 26.48 -20.71 -2.32
N PHE A 40 26.76 -20.85 -3.63
CA PHE A 40 27.95 -20.27 -4.23
C PHE A 40 27.99 -18.75 -4.07
N VAL A 41 26.90 -18.05 -4.37
CA VAL A 41 26.78 -16.60 -4.18
C VAL A 41 26.92 -16.22 -2.70
N SER A 42 26.35 -17.00 -1.78
CA SER A 42 26.48 -16.80 -0.35
C SER A 42 27.93 -16.92 0.12
N SER A 43 28.66 -17.95 -0.36
CA SER A 43 30.06 -18.15 -0.02
C SER A 43 30.96 -17.00 -0.51
N GLU A 44 30.69 -16.51 -1.72
CA GLU A 44 31.45 -15.38 -2.28
C GLU A 44 31.14 -14.06 -1.55
N LEU A 45 29.90 -13.81 -1.16
CA LEU A 45 29.55 -12.65 -0.30
C LEU A 45 30.22 -12.73 1.07
N ASN A 46 30.32 -13.93 1.66
CA ASN A 46 31.02 -14.14 2.91
C ASN A 46 32.54 -13.84 2.73
N ARG A 47 33.17 -14.30 1.62
CA ARG A 47 34.56 -13.97 1.27
C ARG A 47 34.76 -12.47 1.17
N LEU A 48 33.81 -11.76 0.59
CA LEU A 48 33.81 -10.31 0.53
C LEU A 48 33.46 -9.63 1.87
N GLY A 49 33.13 -10.39 2.92
CA GLY A 49 32.75 -9.90 4.25
C GLY A 49 31.40 -9.14 4.22
N ILE A 50 30.46 -9.57 3.39
CA ILE A 50 29.09 -9.00 3.29
C ILE A 50 28.12 -9.99 3.93
N LYS A 51 27.38 -9.55 4.94
CA LYS A 51 26.32 -10.34 5.56
C LYS A 51 25.27 -10.70 4.51
N ASN A 52 24.80 -11.94 4.53
CA ASN A 52 23.80 -12.38 3.55
C ASN A 52 22.80 -13.36 4.13
N LEU A 53 21.71 -13.56 3.41
CA LEU A 53 20.63 -14.48 3.76
C LEU A 53 20.04 -15.09 2.50
N ILE A 54 19.97 -16.42 2.45
CA ILE A 54 19.26 -17.14 1.39
C ILE A 54 17.77 -17.22 1.75
N LEU A 55 16.93 -16.70 0.85
CA LEU A 55 15.48 -16.72 0.94
C LEU A 55 14.96 -17.75 -0.06
N THR A 56 14.36 -18.83 0.42
CA THR A 56 13.90 -19.92 -0.43
C THR A 56 12.41 -19.74 -0.77
N MET A 57 12.06 -19.76 -2.05
CA MET A 57 10.67 -19.74 -2.52
C MET A 57 9.99 -21.09 -2.23
N LYS A 58 8.69 -21.00 -1.93
CA LYS A 58 7.81 -22.15 -1.80
C LYS A 58 6.75 -22.08 -2.90
N TRP A 59 6.67 -23.10 -3.72
CA TRP A 59 5.66 -23.24 -4.74
C TRP A 59 4.54 -24.14 -4.23
N THR A 60 3.30 -23.65 -4.28
CA THR A 60 2.13 -24.42 -3.86
C THR A 60 1.24 -24.70 -5.07
N GLY A 61 0.69 -25.92 -5.14
CA GLY A 61 -0.26 -26.30 -6.20
C GLY A 61 0.35 -26.67 -7.54
N THR A 62 1.68 -26.80 -7.65
CA THR A 62 2.36 -27.29 -8.86
C THR A 62 3.57 -28.15 -8.51
N ALA A 63 3.80 -29.21 -9.31
CA ALA A 63 5.00 -30.04 -9.21
C ALA A 63 6.21 -29.37 -9.91
N ASN A 64 5.97 -28.66 -11.02
CA ASN A 64 6.99 -27.92 -11.76
C ASN A 64 6.54 -26.48 -11.96
N PRO A 65 7.19 -25.48 -11.31
CA PRO A 65 6.82 -24.07 -11.44
C PRO A 65 6.97 -23.51 -12.86
N LEU A 66 7.88 -24.06 -13.66
CA LEU A 66 8.13 -23.59 -15.03
C LEU A 66 6.97 -23.84 -16.00
N ASP A 67 6.08 -24.79 -15.67
CA ASP A 67 4.90 -25.09 -16.49
C ASP A 67 3.75 -24.10 -16.30
N LEU A 68 3.89 -23.16 -15.36
CA LEU A 68 2.88 -22.13 -15.11
C LEU A 68 2.91 -21.06 -16.21
N PRO A 69 1.77 -20.75 -16.84
CA PRO A 69 1.70 -19.77 -17.93
C PRO A 69 2.08 -18.35 -17.48
N ASP A 70 1.97 -18.05 -16.19
CA ASP A 70 2.30 -16.80 -15.54
C ASP A 70 3.52 -16.90 -14.59
N PHE A 71 4.41 -17.87 -14.83
CA PHE A 71 5.56 -18.17 -13.97
C PHE A 71 6.40 -16.91 -13.65
N GLU A 72 6.76 -16.11 -14.67
CA GLU A 72 7.58 -14.90 -14.48
C GLU A 72 6.93 -13.90 -13.50
N LEU A 73 5.62 -13.70 -13.64
CA LEU A 73 4.83 -12.82 -12.78
C LEU A 73 4.81 -13.35 -11.33
N ARG A 74 4.49 -14.63 -11.14
CA ARG A 74 4.44 -15.25 -9.82
C ARG A 74 5.81 -15.31 -9.15
N ALA A 75 6.85 -15.62 -9.91
CA ALA A 75 8.22 -15.60 -9.42
C ALA A 75 8.65 -14.20 -8.96
N ARG A 76 8.28 -13.18 -9.74
CA ARG A 76 8.50 -11.78 -9.38
C ARG A 76 7.76 -11.39 -8.09
N GLU A 77 6.48 -11.72 -7.98
CA GLU A 77 5.68 -11.44 -6.78
C GLU A 77 6.25 -12.14 -5.55
N ALA A 78 6.52 -13.44 -5.65
CA ALA A 78 7.08 -14.23 -4.55
C ALA A 78 8.43 -13.68 -4.09
N ARG A 79 9.30 -13.29 -5.03
CA ARG A 79 10.60 -12.67 -4.76
C ARG A 79 10.46 -11.41 -3.92
N TYR A 80 9.65 -10.45 -4.38
CA TYR A 80 9.48 -9.19 -3.67
C TYR A 80 8.83 -9.39 -2.30
N ARG A 81 7.85 -10.28 -2.20
CA ARG A 81 7.19 -10.60 -0.92
C ARG A 81 8.15 -11.23 0.09
N LEU A 82 9.02 -12.14 -0.33
CA LEU A 82 10.06 -12.73 0.53
C LEU A 82 11.06 -11.67 1.01
N ILE A 83 11.55 -10.83 0.09
CA ILE A 83 12.47 -9.74 0.42
C ILE A 83 11.80 -8.77 1.37
N ALA A 84 10.54 -8.37 1.11
CA ALA A 84 9.79 -7.47 1.97
C ALA A 84 9.63 -8.03 3.38
N ALA A 85 9.19 -9.28 3.51
CA ALA A 85 9.04 -9.94 4.81
C ALA A 85 10.37 -10.03 5.59
N ALA A 86 11.46 -10.37 4.89
CA ALA A 86 12.80 -10.43 5.49
C ALA A 86 13.30 -9.03 5.93
N SER A 87 13.02 -8.00 5.12
CA SER A 87 13.40 -6.61 5.40
C SER A 87 12.64 -6.03 6.58
N VAL A 88 11.31 -6.20 6.59
CA VAL A 88 10.45 -5.74 7.69
C VAL A 88 10.88 -6.37 9.01
N ARG A 89 11.13 -7.69 9.05
CA ARG A 89 11.60 -8.40 10.25
C ARG A 89 12.95 -7.90 10.77
N ARG A 90 13.80 -7.35 9.88
CA ARG A 90 15.13 -6.82 10.21
C ARG A 90 15.20 -5.31 10.33
N ASN A 91 14.06 -4.63 10.21
CA ASN A 91 13.99 -3.17 10.19
C ASN A 91 14.87 -2.53 9.10
N ILE A 92 14.99 -3.20 7.94
CA ILE A 92 15.65 -2.67 6.76
C ILE A 92 14.63 -1.88 5.96
N ARG A 93 14.93 -0.63 5.62
CA ARG A 93 14.03 0.27 4.87
C ARG A 93 14.48 0.56 3.46
N HIS A 94 15.75 0.43 3.18
CA HIS A 94 16.35 0.73 1.89
C HIS A 94 16.81 -0.55 1.22
N LEU A 95 16.24 -0.85 0.07
CA LEU A 95 16.60 -1.98 -0.77
C LEU A 95 17.32 -1.46 -2.00
N PHE A 96 18.53 -1.95 -2.24
CA PHE A 96 19.31 -1.65 -3.43
C PHE A 96 19.24 -2.82 -4.39
N VAL A 97 18.87 -2.55 -5.65
CA VAL A 97 18.75 -3.57 -6.69
C VAL A 97 19.65 -3.24 -7.88
N GLY A 98 20.27 -4.26 -8.46
CA GLY A 98 21.29 -4.14 -9.48
C GLY A 98 20.80 -3.93 -10.90
N HIS A 99 19.60 -3.34 -11.09
CA HIS A 99 19.14 -3.00 -12.44
C HIS A 99 20.07 -1.96 -13.07
N HIS A 100 20.38 -2.14 -14.35
CA HIS A 100 21.32 -1.35 -15.10
C HIS A 100 20.72 -0.74 -16.37
N LEU A 101 21.53 -0.03 -17.17
CA LEU A 101 21.06 0.70 -18.34
C LEU A 101 20.36 -0.20 -19.38
N ASP A 102 20.91 -1.40 -19.60
CA ASP A 102 20.33 -2.34 -20.56
C ASP A 102 18.96 -2.82 -20.13
N ASP A 103 18.73 -3.03 -18.82
CA ASP A 103 17.41 -3.34 -18.28
C ASP A 103 16.40 -2.21 -18.51
N GLN A 104 16.83 -0.96 -18.51
CA GLN A 104 15.98 0.18 -18.86
C GLN A 104 15.53 0.09 -20.33
N VAL A 105 16.46 -0.12 -21.23
CA VAL A 105 16.18 -0.23 -22.68
C VAL A 105 15.23 -1.41 -22.92
N GLU A 106 15.53 -2.59 -22.36
CA GLU A 106 14.67 -3.78 -22.46
C GLU A 106 13.25 -3.47 -21.95
N THR A 107 13.13 -2.79 -20.81
CA THR A 107 11.83 -2.46 -20.21
C THR A 107 11.01 -1.53 -21.09
N VAL A 108 11.61 -0.50 -21.68
CA VAL A 108 10.90 0.42 -22.58
C VAL A 108 10.48 -0.28 -23.87
N LEU A 109 11.37 -1.09 -24.46
CA LEU A 109 11.06 -1.88 -25.66
C LEU A 109 9.94 -2.88 -25.41
N MET A 110 9.97 -3.61 -24.28
CA MET A 110 8.87 -4.52 -23.90
C MET A 110 7.53 -3.80 -23.80
N ARG A 111 7.51 -2.59 -23.26
CA ARG A 111 6.29 -1.81 -23.13
C ARG A 111 5.78 -1.29 -24.47
N LEU A 112 6.68 -0.89 -25.36
CA LEU A 112 6.33 -0.53 -26.74
C LEU A 112 5.68 -1.71 -27.49
N LEU A 113 6.28 -2.90 -27.37
CA LEU A 113 5.79 -4.11 -28.07
C LEU A 113 4.45 -4.63 -27.53
N ARG A 114 4.22 -4.49 -26.23
CA ARG A 114 2.94 -4.93 -25.61
C ARG A 114 1.77 -4.02 -25.97
N ASN A 115 2.00 -2.93 -26.68
CA ASN A 115 0.99 -1.94 -27.07
C ASN A 115 0.02 -1.56 -25.93
N SER A 116 0.52 -1.68 -24.68
CA SER A 116 -0.26 -1.44 -23.46
C SER A 116 -0.42 0.05 -23.17
N THR A 117 0.13 0.90 -24.04
CA THR A 117 0.20 2.33 -23.81
C THR A 117 -0.62 3.07 -24.84
N THR A 118 -1.86 3.30 -24.53
CA THR A 118 -2.66 4.31 -25.22
C THR A 118 -2.07 5.71 -25.04
N ASN A 119 -1.04 5.85 -24.17
CA ASN A 119 -0.34 7.10 -23.88
C ASN A 119 1.12 6.83 -23.44
N PHE A 120 1.91 7.90 -23.35
CA PHE A 120 3.33 7.87 -22.98
C PHE A 120 3.61 7.47 -21.52
N LEU A 121 2.59 7.39 -20.65
CA LEU A 121 2.74 7.07 -19.23
C LEU A 121 3.41 5.71 -18.98
N GLY A 122 3.17 4.75 -19.86
CA GLY A 122 3.82 3.44 -19.79
C GLY A 122 5.31 3.44 -20.18
N LEU A 123 5.80 4.45 -20.90
CA LEU A 123 7.15 4.47 -21.48
C LEU A 123 8.24 5.05 -20.59
N GLN A 124 7.91 5.45 -19.36
CA GLN A 124 8.82 6.09 -18.41
C GLN A 124 9.99 5.19 -17.94
N GLY A 125 9.98 3.91 -18.32
CA GLY A 125 10.98 2.95 -17.84
C GLY A 125 10.86 2.68 -16.34
N MET A 126 11.99 2.34 -15.71
CA MET A 126 12.10 2.15 -14.27
C MET A 126 12.57 3.45 -13.61
N ALA A 127 11.92 3.87 -12.52
CA ALA A 127 12.38 4.99 -11.72
C ALA A 127 13.59 4.59 -10.84
N GLU A 128 14.45 5.56 -10.52
CA GLU A 128 15.62 5.36 -9.65
C GLU A 128 15.19 4.95 -8.24
N GLN A 129 14.05 5.48 -7.78
CA GLN A 129 13.47 5.18 -6.47
C GLN A 129 11.99 4.85 -6.61
N THR A 130 11.53 3.81 -5.93
CA THR A 130 10.11 3.41 -5.89
C THR A 130 9.79 2.73 -4.57
N ALA A 131 8.51 2.68 -4.20
CA ALA A 131 8.05 1.70 -3.21
C ALA A 131 8.33 0.27 -3.73
N ILE A 132 8.39 -0.70 -2.80
CA ILE A 132 8.57 -2.10 -3.20
C ILE A 132 7.31 -2.60 -3.92
N PRO A 133 7.43 -3.17 -5.13
CA PRO A 133 6.27 -3.66 -5.88
C PRO A 133 5.69 -4.95 -5.28
N CYS A 134 4.44 -5.27 -5.61
CA CYS A 134 3.75 -6.51 -5.25
C CYS A 134 3.59 -6.76 -3.73
N CYS A 135 3.80 -5.75 -2.90
CA CYS A 135 3.83 -5.87 -1.44
C CYS A 135 2.74 -5.06 -0.74
N ALA A 136 1.70 -4.61 -1.45
CA ALA A 136 0.61 -3.81 -0.90
C ALA A 136 -0.13 -4.48 0.28
N SER A 137 -0.08 -5.82 0.35
CA SER A 137 -0.68 -6.62 1.44
C SER A 137 0.29 -6.95 2.59
N ILE A 138 1.49 -6.37 2.61
CA ILE A 138 2.48 -6.58 3.69
C ILE A 138 2.61 -5.27 4.47
N ARG A 139 2.11 -5.27 5.71
CA ARG A 139 2.18 -4.11 6.60
C ARG A 139 3.64 -3.71 6.83
N GLY A 140 3.93 -2.41 6.67
CA GLY A 140 5.28 -1.88 6.81
C GLY A 140 6.18 -2.04 5.58
N ALA A 141 5.69 -2.64 4.47
CA ALA A 141 6.46 -2.81 3.25
C ALA A 141 6.12 -1.77 2.16
N HIS A 142 4.82 -1.53 1.92
CA HIS A 142 4.38 -0.72 0.78
C HIS A 142 4.05 0.74 1.13
N GLU A 143 3.95 1.07 2.41
CA GLU A 143 3.45 2.35 2.92
C GLU A 143 4.55 3.43 2.95
N TRP A 144 5.26 3.61 1.85
CA TRP A 144 6.35 4.59 1.79
C TRP A 144 5.94 5.89 1.10
N PRO A 145 6.04 7.06 1.78
CA PRO A 145 5.74 8.36 1.19
C PRO A 145 6.93 9.10 0.56
N GLY A 146 8.15 8.53 0.64
CA GLY A 146 9.40 9.24 0.37
C GLY A 146 9.94 9.94 1.64
N TYR A 147 11.12 9.51 2.11
CA TYR A 147 11.68 9.96 3.39
C TYR A 147 11.97 11.48 3.43
N GLU A 148 12.50 12.05 2.37
CA GLU A 148 12.82 13.47 2.31
C GLU A 148 11.56 14.33 2.42
N ARG A 149 10.50 13.98 1.70
CA ARG A 149 9.21 14.67 1.77
C ARG A 149 8.50 14.49 3.10
N PHE A 150 8.69 13.34 3.75
CA PHE A 150 8.21 13.14 5.11
C PHE A 150 8.93 14.05 6.11
N LEU A 151 10.25 14.20 6.00
CA LEU A 151 11.00 15.12 6.86
C LEU A 151 10.60 16.58 6.62
N ASP A 152 10.38 16.96 5.35
CA ASP A 152 9.92 18.31 5.01
C ASP A 152 8.50 18.57 5.55
N TRP A 153 7.66 17.54 5.47
CA TRP A 153 6.30 17.59 5.98
C TRP A 153 6.23 17.72 7.52
N ILE A 154 7.02 16.96 8.28
CA ILE A 154 7.05 17.08 9.77
C ILE A 154 7.79 18.34 10.25
N ARG A 155 8.55 19.01 9.40
CA ARG A 155 9.26 20.27 9.71
C ARG A 155 8.42 21.51 9.43
N GLN A 156 7.27 21.40 8.78
CA GLN A 156 6.39 22.54 8.54
C GLN A 156 5.78 23.03 9.86
N PRO A 157 5.89 24.33 10.18
CA PRO A 157 5.42 24.87 11.46
C PRO A 157 3.90 24.77 11.66
N ASP A 158 3.12 24.63 10.59
CA ASP A 158 1.66 24.48 10.64
C ASP A 158 1.20 23.00 10.72
N PHE A 159 2.14 22.07 10.89
CA PHE A 159 1.87 20.66 11.05
C PHE A 159 1.50 20.33 12.50
N ASN A 160 0.40 20.90 12.97
CA ASN A 160 -0.33 20.43 14.14
C ASN A 160 -1.28 19.31 13.71
N ILE A 161 -0.73 18.11 13.40
CA ILE A 161 -1.45 16.94 13.86
C ILE A 161 -1.32 17.02 15.38
N GLU A 162 -2.39 17.39 16.04
CA GLU A 162 -2.59 17.01 17.42
C GLU A 162 -2.60 15.46 17.44
N MET A 163 -1.40 14.89 17.38
CA MET A 163 -1.19 13.60 18.01
C MET A 163 -1.31 13.92 19.49
N ARG A 164 -2.52 13.96 20.00
CA ARG A 164 -2.71 13.75 21.44
C ARG A 164 -2.11 12.39 21.72
N GLN A 165 -0.81 12.41 22.03
CA GLN A 165 -0.26 11.44 22.93
C GLN A 165 -1.16 11.59 24.16
N SER A 166 -2.02 10.63 24.39
CA SER A 166 -2.54 10.46 25.73
C SER A 166 -1.31 10.19 26.59
N GLU A 167 -0.72 11.25 27.13
CA GLU A 167 0.08 11.16 28.31
C GLU A 167 -0.85 10.54 29.36
N SER A 168 -0.66 9.26 29.60
CA SER A 168 -1.22 8.57 30.73
C SER A 168 -0.47 9.06 31.96
N SER A 169 -0.88 10.21 32.46
CA SER A 169 -0.63 10.61 33.82
C SER A 169 -1.96 10.72 34.51
N SER A 170 -2.45 9.62 35.02
CA SER A 170 -3.14 9.51 36.27
C SER A 170 -3.61 8.07 36.47
N SER A 171 -3.15 7.49 37.53
CA SER A 171 -3.65 6.33 38.20
C SER A 171 -5.12 6.53 38.57
N ASP A 172 -6.05 5.99 37.75
CA ASP A 172 -7.39 5.67 38.19
C ASP A 172 -7.77 4.29 37.69
N ALA A 173 -7.87 3.40 38.63
CA ALA A 173 -8.14 1.98 38.50
C ALA A 173 -9.62 1.74 38.20
N SER A 174 -10.16 2.10 37.05
CA SER A 174 -11.48 1.65 36.56
C SER A 174 -11.82 2.01 35.12
N GLY A 175 -10.87 2.44 34.31
CA GLY A 175 -11.10 2.76 32.91
C GLY A 175 -10.65 1.66 31.97
N VAL A 176 -11.51 0.77 31.56
CA VAL A 176 -11.27 -0.19 30.48
C VAL A 176 -11.23 0.56 29.15
N ASN A 177 -10.05 0.97 28.72
CA ASN A 177 -9.82 1.55 27.39
C ASN A 177 -9.86 0.45 26.33
N PHE A 178 -11.03 0.16 25.82
CA PHE A 178 -11.26 -0.73 24.69
C PHE A 178 -11.19 0.03 23.38
N GLY A 179 -10.39 -0.48 22.45
CA GLY A 179 -10.39 -0.04 21.07
C GLY A 179 -9.94 1.40 20.88
N LYS A 180 -8.70 1.60 20.47
CA LYS A 180 -8.26 2.92 20.02
C LYS A 180 -8.92 3.24 18.70
N THR A 181 -9.34 4.48 18.52
CA THR A 181 -9.81 5.06 17.26
C THR A 181 -8.91 4.68 16.09
N VAL A 182 -9.48 4.66 14.88
CA VAL A 182 -8.72 4.40 13.64
C VAL A 182 -7.53 5.35 13.57
N THR A 183 -6.34 4.81 13.46
CA THR A 183 -5.13 5.60 13.36
C THR A 183 -4.67 5.77 11.93
N MET A 184 -3.91 6.84 11.66
CA MET A 184 -3.22 6.99 10.39
C MET A 184 -1.98 6.10 10.34
N PRO A 185 -1.64 5.52 9.16
CA PRO A 185 -0.43 4.75 9.04
C PRO A 185 0.78 5.65 9.23
N ARG A 186 1.75 5.17 10.00
CA ARG A 186 3.08 5.78 10.00
C ARG A 186 3.78 5.45 8.68
N PRO A 187 4.64 6.33 8.14
CA PRO A 187 5.45 6.04 6.97
C PRO A 187 6.48 4.95 7.31
N LEU A 188 6.16 3.71 7.01
CA LEU A 188 6.95 2.52 7.37
C LEU A 188 7.43 1.73 6.15
N GLY A 189 7.21 2.18 4.92
CA GLY A 189 7.45 1.41 3.71
C GLY A 189 8.92 1.14 3.41
N LEU A 190 9.13 0.19 2.49
CA LEU A 190 10.43 -0.14 1.90
C LEU A 190 10.65 0.67 0.64
N GLN A 191 11.78 1.34 0.57
CA GLN A 191 12.21 2.07 -0.62
C GLN A 191 13.20 1.24 -1.43
N VAL A 192 12.89 1.04 -2.70
CA VAL A 192 13.76 0.36 -3.66
C VAL A 192 14.57 1.39 -4.42
N HIS A 193 15.90 1.29 -4.33
CA HIS A 193 16.87 2.13 -5.01
C HIS A 193 17.53 1.37 -6.16
N ARG A 194 17.72 2.04 -7.30
CA ARG A 194 18.38 1.50 -8.50
C ARG A 194 19.53 2.39 -8.93
N PRO A 195 20.64 2.40 -8.17
CA PRO A 195 21.74 3.34 -8.42
C PRO A 195 22.49 3.08 -9.72
N LEU A 196 22.32 1.89 -10.30
CA LEU A 196 23.09 1.46 -11.48
C LEU A 196 22.33 1.69 -12.81
N LEU A 197 21.15 2.30 -12.81
CA LEU A 197 20.32 2.49 -14.02
C LEU A 197 21.00 3.31 -15.14
N ARG A 198 22.02 4.08 -14.82
CA ARG A 198 22.79 4.90 -15.77
C ARG A 198 24.03 4.21 -16.31
N PHE A 199 24.36 3.03 -15.78
CA PHE A 199 25.58 2.29 -16.13
C PHE A 199 25.23 1.07 -16.98
N PRO A 200 25.92 0.83 -18.10
CA PRO A 200 25.73 -0.37 -18.91
C PRO A 200 26.31 -1.61 -18.21
N LYS A 201 25.78 -2.79 -18.54
CA LYS A 201 26.13 -4.08 -17.93
C LYS A 201 27.63 -4.35 -17.97
N TRP A 202 28.31 -4.02 -19.06
CA TRP A 202 29.73 -4.28 -19.23
C TRP A 202 30.59 -3.59 -18.16
N ARG A 203 30.25 -2.37 -17.71
CA ARG A 203 30.95 -1.71 -16.60
C ARG A 203 30.81 -2.46 -15.28
N LEU A 204 29.70 -3.12 -15.05
CA LEU A 204 29.47 -3.92 -13.83
C LEU A 204 30.26 -5.22 -13.88
N VAL A 205 30.42 -5.80 -15.06
CA VAL A 205 31.28 -6.95 -15.32
C VAL A 205 32.74 -6.55 -15.06
N ASP A 206 33.19 -5.43 -15.62
CA ASP A 206 34.54 -4.88 -15.42
C ASP A 206 34.86 -4.65 -13.92
N VAL A 207 33.93 -4.11 -13.15
CA VAL A 207 34.08 -3.99 -11.68
C VAL A 207 34.28 -5.36 -11.02
N CYS A 208 33.57 -6.40 -11.46
CA CYS A 208 33.73 -7.74 -10.90
C CYS A 208 35.11 -8.34 -11.28
N GLU A 209 35.52 -8.23 -12.53
CA GLU A 209 36.77 -8.77 -13.04
C GLU A 209 37.98 -8.08 -12.42
N THR A 210 38.01 -6.74 -12.41
CA THR A 210 39.07 -5.94 -11.80
C THR A 210 39.26 -6.24 -10.31
N ASN A 211 38.18 -6.56 -9.60
CA ASN A 211 38.24 -6.84 -8.15
C ASN A 211 38.17 -8.34 -7.82
N HIS A 212 38.37 -9.22 -8.81
CA HIS A 212 38.33 -10.67 -8.65
C HIS A 212 37.10 -11.21 -7.92
N ILE A 213 35.93 -10.64 -8.25
CA ILE A 213 34.65 -11.02 -7.69
C ILE A 213 34.00 -12.08 -8.59
N LYS A 214 33.77 -13.26 -8.06
CA LYS A 214 33.04 -14.30 -8.79
C LYS A 214 31.53 -14.01 -8.82
N TYR A 215 30.89 -14.31 -9.94
CA TYR A 215 29.44 -14.14 -10.11
C TYR A 215 28.86 -15.28 -10.96
N VAL A 216 27.57 -15.50 -10.81
CA VAL A 216 26.83 -16.50 -11.57
C VAL A 216 26.21 -15.85 -12.80
N ASN A 217 26.36 -16.49 -13.95
CA ASN A 217 25.59 -16.19 -15.15
C ASN A 217 24.42 -17.17 -15.25
N ASP A 218 23.19 -16.67 -15.21
CA ASP A 218 22.01 -17.50 -15.36
C ASP A 218 21.85 -17.88 -16.84
N LYS A 219 22.11 -19.15 -17.16
CA LYS A 219 22.03 -19.70 -18.52
C LYS A 219 20.64 -19.59 -19.15
N THR A 220 19.57 -19.47 -18.34
CA THR A 220 18.22 -19.28 -18.87
C THR A 220 18.02 -17.92 -19.54
N ASN A 221 18.91 -16.95 -19.28
CA ASN A 221 18.91 -15.66 -19.96
C ASN A 221 19.34 -15.75 -21.44
N ASP A 222 20.04 -16.81 -21.81
CA ASP A 222 20.57 -16.98 -23.15
C ASP A 222 19.54 -17.63 -24.10
N ASP A 223 18.44 -18.18 -23.58
CA ASP A 223 17.36 -18.75 -24.37
C ASP A 223 16.32 -17.67 -24.76
N PRO A 224 16.28 -17.23 -26.03
CA PRO A 224 15.39 -16.18 -26.50
C PRO A 224 13.90 -16.59 -26.52
N THR A 225 13.61 -17.88 -26.41
CA THR A 225 12.24 -18.41 -26.48
C THR A 225 11.51 -18.37 -25.15
N LEU A 226 12.24 -18.29 -24.02
CA LEU A 226 11.65 -18.34 -22.68
C LEU A 226 10.84 -17.11 -22.31
N THR A 227 11.32 -15.92 -22.67
CA THR A 227 10.64 -14.67 -22.31
C THR A 227 10.83 -13.61 -23.39
N LEU A 228 9.85 -12.68 -23.50
CA LEU A 228 9.98 -11.52 -24.38
C LEU A 228 11.23 -10.68 -24.06
N ARG A 229 11.64 -10.62 -22.79
CA ARG A 229 12.86 -9.93 -22.38
C ARG A 229 14.11 -10.60 -22.97
N ASN A 230 14.18 -11.91 -22.92
CA ASN A 230 15.28 -12.67 -23.50
C ASN A 230 15.34 -12.49 -25.04
N ALA A 231 14.17 -12.54 -25.70
CA ALA A 231 14.09 -12.27 -27.15
C ALA A 231 14.62 -10.88 -27.50
N ILE A 232 14.23 -9.83 -26.76
CA ILE A 232 14.74 -8.47 -26.97
C ILE A 232 16.25 -8.41 -26.72
N ARG A 233 16.74 -9.06 -25.68
CA ARG A 233 18.18 -9.12 -25.35
C ARG A 233 18.97 -9.79 -26.47
N HIS A 234 18.50 -10.93 -26.97
CA HIS A 234 19.09 -11.64 -28.12
C HIS A 234 19.08 -10.78 -29.38
N LEU A 235 17.96 -10.15 -29.73
CA LEU A 235 17.89 -9.24 -30.88
C LEU A 235 18.89 -8.08 -30.78
N ARG A 236 19.11 -7.55 -29.58
CA ARG A 236 20.07 -6.44 -29.35
C ARG A 236 21.52 -6.88 -29.37
N SER A 237 21.83 -8.14 -29.02
CA SER A 237 23.21 -8.66 -29.05
C SER A 237 23.62 -9.13 -30.43
N GLU A 238 22.72 -9.80 -31.17
CA GLU A 238 23.05 -10.46 -32.44
C GLU A 238 22.81 -9.59 -33.66
N TYR A 239 21.94 -8.57 -33.56
CA TYR A 239 21.52 -7.78 -34.71
C TYR A 239 21.70 -6.28 -34.51
N THR A 240 22.07 -5.58 -35.58
CA THR A 240 22.03 -4.12 -35.63
C THR A 240 20.60 -3.67 -35.84
N LEU A 241 19.93 -3.22 -34.76
CA LEU A 241 18.55 -2.76 -34.82
C LEU A 241 18.43 -1.42 -35.54
N PRO A 242 17.28 -1.15 -36.19
CA PRO A 242 16.96 0.17 -36.75
C PRO A 242 17.17 1.26 -35.70
N ARG A 243 17.59 2.46 -36.15
CA ARG A 243 17.96 3.58 -35.25
C ARG A 243 16.91 3.88 -34.18
N ALA A 244 15.61 3.75 -34.47
CA ALA A 244 14.53 3.97 -33.53
C ALA A 244 14.56 3.03 -32.33
N PHE A 245 15.09 1.81 -32.47
CA PHE A 245 15.15 0.78 -31.43
C PHE A 245 16.53 0.66 -30.77
N GLN A 246 17.49 1.47 -31.21
CA GLN A 246 18.81 1.55 -30.56
C GLN A 246 18.69 2.22 -29.20
N ALA A 247 19.60 1.86 -28.28
CA ALA A 247 19.56 2.28 -26.88
C ALA A 247 19.39 3.80 -26.71
N GLU A 248 20.14 4.60 -27.47
CA GLU A 248 20.08 6.05 -27.38
C GLU A 248 18.70 6.62 -27.71
N SER A 249 18.04 6.13 -28.77
CA SER A 249 16.70 6.59 -29.17
C SER A 249 15.63 6.17 -28.17
N VAL A 250 15.74 4.94 -27.67
CA VAL A 250 14.84 4.39 -26.63
C VAL A 250 14.97 5.16 -25.31
N LEU A 251 16.17 5.52 -24.91
CA LEU A 251 16.41 6.31 -23.71
C LEU A 251 15.92 7.75 -23.86
N ARG A 252 16.08 8.36 -25.05
CA ARG A 252 15.49 9.69 -25.33
C ARG A 252 13.97 9.66 -25.26
N LEU A 253 13.34 8.61 -25.80
CA LEU A 253 11.89 8.42 -25.71
C LEU A 253 11.44 8.28 -24.25
N ARG A 254 12.17 7.49 -23.45
CA ARG A 254 11.91 7.40 -21.99
C ARG A 254 12.00 8.75 -21.31
N ASP A 255 13.07 9.51 -21.54
CA ASP A 255 13.28 10.81 -20.91
C ASP A 255 12.18 11.82 -21.28
N TRP A 256 11.76 11.79 -22.53
CA TRP A 256 10.62 12.56 -22.98
C TRP A 256 9.33 12.14 -22.27
N ALA A 257 9.06 10.83 -22.15
CA ALA A 257 7.89 10.31 -21.46
C ALA A 257 7.88 10.68 -19.97
N GLN A 258 9.04 10.65 -19.30
CA GLN A 258 9.16 11.07 -17.91
C GLN A 258 8.85 12.56 -17.72
N LYS A 259 9.43 13.43 -18.57
CA LYS A 259 9.17 14.88 -18.54
C LYS A 259 7.68 15.18 -18.83
N SER A 260 7.12 14.55 -19.84
CA SER A 260 5.70 14.74 -20.21
C SER A 260 4.76 14.27 -19.09
N THR A 261 5.10 13.17 -18.42
CA THR A 261 4.32 12.71 -17.24
C THR A 261 4.41 13.70 -16.09
N GLN A 262 5.60 14.26 -15.81
CA GLN A 262 5.74 15.26 -14.74
C GLN A 262 4.90 16.51 -15.04
N VAL A 263 4.94 17.02 -16.26
CA VAL A 263 4.11 18.15 -16.69
C VAL A 263 2.62 17.85 -16.52
N LEU A 264 2.19 16.63 -16.88
CA LEU A 264 0.81 16.19 -16.69
C LEU A 264 0.41 16.16 -15.22
N VAL A 265 1.26 15.61 -14.35
CA VAL A 265 1.03 15.54 -12.90
C VAL A 265 0.97 16.95 -12.30
N ASP A 266 1.83 17.85 -12.73
CA ASP A 266 1.85 19.24 -12.27
C ASP A 266 0.57 19.99 -12.67
N ARG A 267 0.10 19.81 -13.92
CA ARG A 267 -1.20 20.36 -14.37
C ARG A 267 -2.37 19.79 -13.57
N GLY A 268 -2.39 18.47 -13.33
CA GLY A 268 -3.40 17.81 -12.50
C GLY A 268 -3.37 18.31 -11.05
N THR A 269 -2.18 18.58 -10.50
CA THR A 269 -2.01 19.17 -9.17
C THR A 269 -2.59 20.57 -9.12
N ASN A 270 -2.32 21.40 -10.13
CA ASN A 270 -2.88 22.75 -10.22
C ASN A 270 -4.41 22.74 -10.22
N LEU A 271 -5.03 21.79 -10.92
CA LEU A 271 -6.49 21.60 -10.88
C LEU A 271 -6.98 21.19 -9.49
N LEU A 272 -6.31 20.22 -8.84
CA LEU A 272 -6.65 19.83 -7.46
C LEU A 272 -6.54 20.99 -6.47
N ASN A 273 -5.60 21.92 -6.70
CA ASN A 273 -5.42 23.09 -5.84
C ASN A 273 -6.60 24.07 -5.89
N THR A 274 -7.43 24.01 -6.91
CA THR A 274 -8.67 24.80 -6.99
C THR A 274 -9.82 24.21 -6.16
N PHE A 275 -9.71 22.94 -5.72
CA PHE A 275 -10.76 22.31 -4.93
C PHE A 275 -10.77 22.86 -3.50
N GLY A 276 -11.92 22.85 -2.86
CA GLY A 276 -12.04 23.20 -1.45
C GLY A 276 -11.37 22.19 -0.52
N ASN A 277 -11.20 22.56 0.74
CA ASN A 277 -10.58 21.68 1.73
C ASN A 277 -11.39 20.39 1.89
N PRO A 278 -10.81 19.22 1.64
CA PRO A 278 -11.51 17.97 1.83
C PRO A 278 -11.64 17.65 3.32
N THR A 279 -12.76 16.98 3.67
CA THR A 279 -12.89 16.30 4.96
C THR A 279 -12.85 14.80 4.74
N PHE A 280 -12.24 14.06 5.64
CA PHE A 280 -12.13 12.62 5.54
C PHE A 280 -12.46 11.96 6.87
N ASP A 281 -13.49 11.10 6.89
CA ASP A 281 -13.85 10.31 8.06
C ASP A 281 -13.10 8.97 8.05
N LEU A 282 -12.14 8.83 8.97
CA LEU A 282 -11.31 7.63 9.11
C LEU A 282 -12.13 6.39 9.46
N ARG A 283 -13.30 6.54 10.09
CA ARG A 283 -14.16 5.44 10.55
C ARG A 283 -14.81 4.69 9.38
N SER A 284 -15.16 5.41 8.31
CA SER A 284 -15.87 4.86 7.15
C SER A 284 -15.09 4.96 5.85
N GLY A 285 -14.06 5.81 5.80
CA GLY A 285 -13.38 6.18 4.57
C GLY A 285 -14.21 7.11 3.68
N LEU A 286 -15.19 7.81 4.27
CA LEU A 286 -15.99 8.81 3.59
C LEU A 286 -15.20 10.09 3.43
N MET A 287 -15.14 10.64 2.21
CA MET A 287 -14.55 11.94 1.93
C MET A 287 -15.59 12.90 1.40
N THR A 288 -15.55 14.16 1.84
CA THR A 288 -16.29 15.24 1.19
C THR A 288 -15.31 16.29 0.67
N VAL A 289 -15.59 16.82 -0.50
CA VAL A 289 -14.75 17.84 -1.15
C VAL A 289 -15.61 18.79 -1.95
N TRP A 290 -15.35 20.09 -1.84
CA TRP A 290 -15.96 21.08 -2.71
C TRP A 290 -15.16 21.16 -4.02
N ILE A 291 -15.86 21.10 -5.17
CA ILE A 291 -15.26 21.17 -6.50
C ILE A 291 -15.87 22.35 -7.25
N PRO A 292 -15.04 23.30 -7.75
CA PRO A 292 -15.51 24.47 -8.46
C PRO A 292 -16.17 24.13 -9.78
N LYS A 293 -17.14 24.91 -10.21
CA LYS A 293 -17.82 24.73 -11.51
C LYS A 293 -16.84 24.88 -12.70
N SER A 294 -15.80 25.69 -12.53
CA SER A 294 -14.71 25.86 -13.50
C SER A 294 -14.01 24.55 -13.85
N PHE A 295 -14.02 23.56 -12.96
CA PHE A 295 -13.44 22.23 -13.25
C PHE A 295 -14.16 21.50 -14.39
N ALA A 296 -15.46 21.76 -14.64
CA ALA A 296 -16.15 21.21 -15.80
C ALA A 296 -15.54 21.70 -17.12
N SER A 297 -15.21 22.98 -17.19
CA SER A 297 -14.49 23.56 -18.34
C SER A 297 -13.07 23.01 -18.46
N ALA A 298 -12.39 22.76 -17.34
CA ALA A 298 -11.07 22.10 -17.35
C ALA A 298 -11.14 20.67 -17.89
N CYS A 299 -12.23 19.92 -17.64
CA CYS A 299 -12.45 18.60 -18.21
C CYS A 299 -12.56 18.59 -19.74
N GLU A 300 -12.99 19.70 -20.33
CA GLU A 300 -13.08 19.89 -21.80
C GLU A 300 -11.78 20.40 -22.40
N ASN A 301 -11.16 21.41 -21.75
CA ASN A 301 -9.99 22.10 -22.28
C ASN A 301 -8.68 21.35 -22.02
N ASP A 302 -8.55 20.65 -20.89
CA ASP A 302 -7.37 19.85 -20.51
C ASP A 302 -7.79 18.52 -19.89
N PRO A 303 -8.36 17.61 -20.70
CA PRO A 303 -8.91 16.34 -20.21
C PRO A 303 -7.90 15.42 -19.57
N GLU A 304 -6.63 15.50 -19.96
CA GLU A 304 -5.57 14.67 -19.38
C GLU A 304 -5.24 15.13 -17.95
N ALA A 305 -5.11 16.43 -17.72
CA ALA A 305 -4.89 16.97 -16.39
C ALA A 305 -6.11 16.71 -15.48
N ALA A 306 -7.33 16.88 -16.01
CA ALA A 306 -8.55 16.54 -15.27
C ALA A 306 -8.62 15.04 -14.94
N ALA A 307 -8.21 14.16 -15.87
CA ALA A 307 -8.14 12.71 -15.65
C ALA A 307 -7.14 12.34 -14.55
N ASN A 308 -6.00 13.03 -14.50
CA ASN A 308 -5.00 12.87 -13.43
C ASN A 308 -5.55 13.36 -12.08
N ALA A 309 -6.15 14.56 -12.06
CA ALA A 309 -6.74 15.12 -10.85
C ALA A 309 -7.81 14.19 -10.26
N LEU A 310 -8.73 13.67 -11.09
CA LEU A 310 -9.77 12.73 -10.67
C LEU A 310 -9.20 11.38 -10.23
N ALA A 311 -8.15 10.86 -10.88
CA ALA A 311 -7.49 9.63 -10.47
C ALA A 311 -6.90 9.77 -9.06
N ARG A 312 -6.24 10.87 -8.78
CA ARG A 312 -5.63 11.15 -7.46
C ARG A 312 -6.70 11.37 -6.39
N LEU A 313 -7.73 12.15 -6.70
CA LEU A 313 -8.85 12.39 -5.78
C LEU A 313 -9.53 11.08 -5.37
N THR A 314 -9.86 10.22 -6.35
CA THR A 314 -10.53 8.94 -6.08
C THR A 314 -9.62 7.91 -5.43
N SER A 315 -8.31 7.98 -5.63
CA SER A 315 -7.34 7.05 -5.03
C SER A 315 -7.39 7.02 -3.51
N ILE A 316 -7.75 8.14 -2.90
CA ILE A 316 -7.84 8.29 -1.44
C ILE A 316 -8.90 7.34 -0.85
N VAL A 317 -10.04 7.23 -1.51
CA VAL A 317 -11.21 6.45 -1.06
C VAL A 317 -11.27 5.06 -1.69
N SER A 318 -10.59 4.87 -2.84
CA SER A 318 -10.67 3.63 -3.61
C SER A 318 -10.28 2.39 -2.81
N CYS A 319 -11.05 1.32 -2.96
CA CYS A 319 -10.77 -0.02 -2.41
C CYS A 319 -9.91 -0.89 -3.33
N GLN A 320 -9.19 -0.28 -4.28
CA GLN A 320 -8.26 -1.00 -5.14
C GLN A 320 -6.88 -1.14 -4.48
N PRO A 321 -6.10 -2.21 -4.80
CA PRO A 321 -4.69 -2.22 -4.48
C PRO A 321 -4.01 -0.97 -5.04
N ARG A 322 -3.06 -0.41 -4.29
CA ARG A 322 -2.37 0.82 -4.70
C ARG A 322 -1.70 0.68 -6.06
N ASP A 323 -1.12 -0.49 -6.34
CA ASP A 323 -0.45 -0.79 -7.61
C ASP A 323 -1.42 -0.86 -8.80
N ALA A 324 -2.72 -1.01 -8.53
CA ALA A 324 -3.78 -1.06 -9.54
C ALA A 324 -4.48 0.28 -9.78
N VAL A 325 -4.17 1.32 -8.97
CA VAL A 325 -4.72 2.67 -9.16
C VAL A 325 -4.01 3.33 -10.34
N PRO A 326 -4.72 3.66 -11.43
CA PRO A 326 -4.09 4.27 -12.59
C PRO A 326 -3.72 5.73 -12.34
N THR A 327 -2.70 6.22 -13.05
CA THR A 327 -2.26 7.63 -13.00
C THR A 327 -3.31 8.59 -13.57
N ILE A 328 -4.15 8.10 -14.47
CA ILE A 328 -5.26 8.86 -15.08
C ILE A 328 -6.51 7.99 -15.13
N VAL A 329 -7.69 8.60 -14.97
CA VAL A 329 -8.96 7.91 -15.21
C VAL A 329 -9.26 7.84 -16.72
N PRO A 330 -10.10 6.88 -17.18
CA PRO A 330 -10.52 6.84 -18.57
C PRO A 330 -11.24 8.13 -18.99
N TRP A 331 -11.03 8.57 -20.21
CA TRP A 331 -11.67 9.75 -20.78
C TRP A 331 -13.20 9.78 -20.64
N ARG A 332 -13.83 8.61 -20.79
CA ARG A 332 -15.27 8.47 -20.58
C ARG A 332 -15.69 8.93 -19.18
N SER A 333 -14.92 8.59 -18.17
CA SER A 333 -15.20 8.97 -16.79
C SER A 333 -15.04 10.48 -16.55
N VAL A 334 -14.07 11.13 -17.21
CA VAL A 334 -13.89 12.59 -17.16
C VAL A 334 -15.10 13.30 -17.75
N ARG A 335 -15.54 12.86 -18.95
CA ARG A 335 -16.72 13.41 -19.62
C ARG A 335 -18.00 13.21 -18.79
N GLU A 336 -18.19 12.02 -18.23
CA GLU A 336 -19.33 11.71 -17.37
C GLU A 336 -19.33 12.61 -16.13
N PHE A 337 -18.17 12.83 -15.51
CA PHE A 337 -18.04 13.73 -14.36
C PHE A 337 -18.43 15.17 -14.73
N ALA A 338 -17.90 15.70 -15.84
CA ALA A 338 -18.22 17.05 -16.30
C ALA A 338 -19.73 17.24 -16.56
N GLN A 339 -20.35 16.26 -17.24
CA GLN A 339 -21.80 16.27 -17.49
C GLN A 339 -22.61 16.27 -16.18
N LYS A 340 -22.21 15.46 -15.22
CA LYS A 340 -22.87 15.38 -13.92
C LYS A 340 -22.70 16.66 -13.09
N MET A 341 -21.58 17.38 -13.24
CA MET A 341 -21.40 18.68 -12.59
C MET A 341 -22.36 19.74 -13.13
N LEU A 342 -22.65 19.70 -14.40
CA LEU A 342 -23.48 20.72 -15.08
C LEU A 342 -24.97 20.42 -15.03
N SER A 343 -25.36 19.15 -14.89
CA SER A 343 -26.77 18.73 -14.91
C SER A 343 -27.49 19.05 -13.59
N PRO A 344 -28.74 19.51 -13.61
CA PRO A 344 -29.56 19.61 -12.40
C PRO A 344 -29.98 18.20 -11.91
N GLY A 345 -30.10 18.02 -10.59
CA GLY A 345 -30.61 16.80 -9.96
C GLY A 345 -29.58 15.95 -9.21
N SER A 346 -30.01 14.82 -8.67
CA SER A 346 -29.14 13.86 -7.98
C SER A 346 -28.26 13.14 -8.98
N ASN A 347 -26.97 13.30 -8.82
CA ASN A 347 -25.97 12.80 -9.76
C ASN A 347 -24.95 11.94 -9.04
N ALA A 348 -25.32 10.66 -8.84
CA ALA A 348 -24.41 9.64 -8.36
C ALA A 348 -23.87 8.82 -9.53
N PHE A 349 -22.58 8.48 -9.47
CA PHE A 349 -21.97 7.53 -10.39
C PHE A 349 -20.70 6.93 -9.76
N THR A 350 -20.19 5.86 -10.37
CA THR A 350 -19.02 5.15 -9.84
C THR A 350 -17.83 5.28 -10.78
N MET A 351 -16.69 5.71 -10.23
CA MET A 351 -15.42 5.81 -10.92
C MET A 351 -14.31 5.19 -10.06
N GLN A 352 -13.48 4.32 -10.63
CA GLN A 352 -12.37 3.64 -9.92
C GLN A 352 -12.80 2.96 -8.61
N ARG A 353 -13.96 2.32 -8.60
CA ARG A 353 -14.57 1.73 -7.40
C ARG A 353 -14.83 2.74 -6.27
N VAL A 354 -15.07 3.99 -6.62
CA VAL A 354 -15.52 5.04 -5.71
C VAL A 354 -16.87 5.55 -6.19
N LEU A 355 -17.84 5.61 -5.29
CA LEU A 355 -19.12 6.24 -5.51
C LEU A 355 -18.98 7.74 -5.26
N LEU A 356 -19.27 8.53 -6.29
CA LEU A 356 -19.29 9.98 -6.23
C LEU A 356 -20.76 10.44 -6.22
N GLU A 357 -21.14 11.22 -5.23
CA GLU A 357 -22.49 11.75 -5.06
C GLU A 357 -22.42 13.27 -4.85
N ARG A 358 -23.13 14.03 -5.66
CA ARG A 358 -23.27 15.47 -5.44
C ARG A 358 -24.27 15.73 -4.31
N VAL A 359 -23.83 16.38 -3.25
CA VAL A 359 -24.64 16.66 -2.06
C VAL A 359 -25.43 17.95 -2.21
N SER A 360 -24.75 19.01 -2.63
CA SER A 360 -25.35 20.34 -2.78
C SER A 360 -24.57 21.17 -3.81
N THR A 361 -25.23 22.18 -4.35
CA THR A 361 -24.54 23.29 -5.04
C THR A 361 -24.34 24.39 -4.03
N ALA A 362 -23.11 24.88 -3.90
CA ALA A 362 -22.74 25.91 -2.94
C ALA A 362 -21.75 26.87 -3.58
N SER A 363 -21.77 28.10 -3.08
CA SER A 363 -20.68 29.07 -3.38
C SER A 363 -19.66 28.98 -2.25
N ASN A 364 -18.37 28.96 -2.61
CA ASN A 364 -17.26 29.01 -1.67
C ASN A 364 -16.33 30.13 -2.14
N ASP A 365 -16.00 31.07 -1.26
CA ASP A 365 -15.17 32.24 -1.57
C ASP A 365 -15.61 33.02 -2.83
N GLY A 366 -16.93 33.08 -3.10
CA GLY A 366 -17.51 33.79 -4.26
C GLY A 366 -17.52 32.96 -5.56
N GLU A 367 -16.90 31.79 -5.62
CA GLU A 367 -16.93 30.88 -6.77
C GLU A 367 -18.05 29.86 -6.64
N GLN A 368 -18.81 29.66 -7.75
CA GLN A 368 -19.82 28.62 -7.82
C GLN A 368 -19.20 27.24 -7.93
N GLY A 369 -19.75 26.28 -7.19
CA GLY A 369 -19.27 24.90 -7.21
C GLY A 369 -20.27 23.94 -6.61
N SER A 370 -19.83 22.73 -6.34
CA SER A 370 -20.64 21.69 -5.73
C SER A 370 -19.86 20.92 -4.67
N LEU A 371 -20.53 20.57 -3.60
CA LEU A 371 -20.01 19.66 -2.59
C LEU A 371 -20.24 18.22 -3.04
N TRP A 372 -19.16 17.46 -3.14
CA TRP A 372 -19.17 16.05 -3.53
C TRP A 372 -18.80 15.16 -2.37
N LYS A 373 -19.49 14.04 -2.28
CA LYS A 373 -19.27 12.96 -1.34
C LYS A 373 -18.69 11.77 -2.10
N LEU A 374 -17.52 11.32 -1.65
CA LEU A 374 -16.81 10.18 -2.20
C LEU A 374 -16.81 9.05 -1.18
N SER A 375 -17.26 7.89 -1.57
CA SER A 375 -17.37 6.74 -0.66
C SER A 375 -17.12 5.41 -1.39
N ARG A 376 -16.90 4.38 -0.61
CA ARG A 376 -16.92 3.00 -1.09
C ARG A 376 -18.32 2.67 -1.60
N PRO A 377 -18.52 2.25 -2.86
CA PRO A 377 -19.83 1.78 -3.31
C PRO A 377 -20.25 0.50 -2.54
N PRO A 378 -21.56 0.18 -2.48
CA PRO A 378 -22.02 -1.07 -1.90
C PRO A 378 -21.29 -2.28 -2.46
N MET A 379 -20.91 -3.21 -1.60
CA MET A 379 -20.17 -4.41 -2.00
C MET A 379 -21.07 -5.39 -2.77
N ARG A 380 -20.53 -5.93 -3.85
CA ARG A 380 -21.16 -7.04 -4.59
C ARG A 380 -20.92 -8.36 -3.86
N THR A 381 -21.71 -9.39 -4.13
CA THR A 381 -21.60 -10.71 -3.47
C THR A 381 -20.18 -11.27 -3.47
N MET A 382 -19.49 -11.23 -4.61
CA MET A 382 -18.10 -11.67 -4.72
C MET A 382 -17.15 -10.83 -3.85
N GLU A 383 -17.37 -9.53 -3.73
CA GLU A 383 -16.55 -8.65 -2.90
C GLU A 383 -16.79 -8.92 -1.41
N VAL A 384 -18.02 -9.23 -1.01
CA VAL A 384 -18.36 -9.66 0.35
C VAL A 384 -17.62 -10.94 0.71
N GLN A 385 -17.60 -11.93 -0.20
CA GLN A 385 -16.87 -13.18 0.00
C GLN A 385 -15.38 -12.96 0.17
N LEU A 386 -14.76 -12.14 -0.69
CA LEU A 386 -13.33 -11.79 -0.61
C LEU A 386 -12.98 -10.97 0.63
N ALA A 387 -13.92 -10.16 1.13
CA ALA A 387 -13.76 -9.36 2.34
C ALA A 387 -14.12 -10.14 3.62
N THR A 388 -14.53 -11.42 3.52
CA THR A 388 -14.78 -12.31 4.65
C THR A 388 -13.54 -13.16 4.89
N MET A 389 -12.84 -12.89 6.00
CA MET A 389 -11.53 -13.47 6.29
C MET A 389 -11.44 -13.89 7.76
N LYS A 390 -10.56 -14.84 8.07
CA LYS A 390 -10.23 -15.25 9.44
C LYS A 390 -8.83 -14.82 9.82
N PHE A 391 -8.63 -14.52 11.09
CA PHE A 391 -7.32 -14.15 11.62
C PHE A 391 -6.50 -15.40 11.90
N ASN A 392 -5.21 -15.32 11.55
CA ASN A 392 -4.23 -16.36 11.84
C ASN A 392 -3.26 -15.87 12.93
N ALA A 393 -2.87 -16.77 13.82
CA ALA A 393 -1.86 -16.49 14.82
C ALA A 393 -0.52 -16.12 14.17
N LEU A 394 0.15 -15.14 14.73
CA LEU A 394 1.59 -14.99 14.54
C LEU A 394 2.24 -16.24 15.14
N ALA A 395 2.99 -16.99 14.34
CA ALA A 395 3.94 -17.95 14.89
C ALA A 395 4.99 -17.12 15.66
N VAL A 396 4.78 -16.94 16.95
CA VAL A 396 5.74 -16.31 17.84
C VAL A 396 6.88 -17.29 18.01
N THR A 397 7.88 -17.19 17.16
CA THR A 397 9.18 -17.80 17.45
C THR A 397 9.80 -16.98 18.56
N GLU A 398 9.99 -17.66 19.68
CA GLU A 398 10.52 -17.20 20.96
C GLU A 398 11.64 -16.14 20.85
N ASN A 399 11.55 -15.14 21.73
CA ASN A 399 12.68 -14.35 22.29
C ASN A 399 13.70 -13.75 21.33
N LYS A 400 13.27 -13.03 20.25
CA LYS A 400 14.18 -12.07 19.62
C LYS A 400 13.75 -10.65 19.96
N PRO A 401 14.70 -9.78 20.36
CA PRO A 401 14.37 -8.39 20.68
C PRO A 401 13.72 -7.75 19.47
N VAL A 402 12.45 -7.41 19.61
CA VAL A 402 11.71 -6.62 18.64
C VAL A 402 12.42 -5.29 18.52
N SER A 403 12.77 -4.87 17.30
CA SER A 403 13.48 -3.62 17.06
C SER A 403 12.74 -2.43 17.70
N GLN A 404 13.47 -1.39 18.10
CA GLN A 404 12.90 -0.19 18.75
C GLN A 404 11.72 0.43 18.00
N PHE A 405 11.60 0.16 16.70
CA PHE A 405 10.52 0.63 15.84
C PHE A 405 9.15 0.04 16.17
N TRP A 406 9.11 -1.18 16.67
CA TRP A 406 7.91 -1.90 17.09
C TRP A 406 7.57 -1.69 18.56
N ARG A 407 8.45 -1.03 19.35
CA ARG A 407 8.25 -0.78 20.79
C ARG A 407 7.03 0.10 21.10
N GLN A 408 6.48 0.80 20.11
CA GLN A 408 5.24 1.55 20.26
C GLN A 408 4.01 0.74 19.82
N ASP A 409 4.18 -0.54 19.59
CA ASP A 409 3.11 -1.47 19.28
C ASP A 409 2.35 -1.80 20.57
N LEU A 410 1.09 -1.40 20.66
CA LEU A 410 0.26 -1.51 21.85
C LEU A 410 0.16 -2.93 22.42
N PHE A 411 0.39 -3.94 21.58
CA PHE A 411 0.24 -5.33 21.95
C PHE A 411 1.54 -6.04 22.35
N LEU A 412 2.71 -5.45 22.16
CA LEU A 412 3.99 -6.12 22.38
C LEU A 412 4.32 -6.41 23.86
N ASN A 413 3.73 -5.65 24.77
CA ASN A 413 4.01 -5.76 26.22
C ASN A 413 2.87 -6.38 27.03
N LYS A 414 1.84 -6.95 26.34
CA LYS A 414 0.67 -7.52 26.98
C LYS A 414 0.65 -9.04 26.79
N GLU A 415 0.23 -9.77 27.78
CA GLU A 415 0.01 -11.22 27.69
C GLU A 415 -1.06 -11.55 26.64
N GLY A 416 -0.89 -12.66 25.93
CA GLY A 416 -1.81 -13.14 24.91
C GLY A 416 -1.20 -13.26 23.51
N LEU A 417 -2.00 -13.74 22.56
CA LEU A 417 -1.61 -13.95 21.17
C LEU A 417 -2.13 -12.84 20.28
N CYS A 418 -1.25 -12.30 19.48
CA CYS A 418 -1.56 -11.28 18.48
C CYS A 418 -1.67 -11.90 17.08
N SER A 419 -2.65 -11.49 16.30
CA SER A 419 -2.72 -11.85 14.89
C SER A 419 -1.69 -11.11 14.06
N LEU A 420 -1.43 -11.61 12.83
CA LEU A 420 -0.82 -10.80 11.79
C LEU A 420 -1.74 -9.63 11.41
N TRP A 421 -1.13 -8.54 10.93
CA TRP A 421 -1.90 -7.49 10.30
C TRP A 421 -2.58 -8.02 9.03
N LEU A 422 -3.87 -7.78 8.91
CA LEU A 422 -4.69 -8.12 7.76
C LEU A 422 -5.14 -6.83 7.07
N LEU A 423 -4.90 -6.72 5.76
CA LEU A 423 -5.42 -5.62 4.96
C LEU A 423 -6.84 -5.95 4.51
N TRP A 424 -7.83 -5.32 5.12
CA TRP A 424 -9.22 -5.53 4.82
C TRP A 424 -9.74 -4.54 3.78
N ASP A 425 -10.39 -5.07 2.73
CA ASP A 425 -10.98 -4.31 1.60
C ASP A 425 -10.03 -3.23 1.02
N HIS A 426 -8.71 -3.44 1.12
CA HIS A 426 -7.68 -2.46 0.75
C HIS A 426 -7.83 -1.08 1.39
N ARG A 427 -8.63 -0.94 2.44
CA ARG A 427 -8.89 0.32 3.16
C ARG A 427 -8.34 0.35 4.56
N TYR A 428 -8.37 -0.77 5.26
CA TYR A 428 -8.00 -0.84 6.67
C TYR A 428 -7.03 -1.97 6.94
N TRP A 429 -5.98 -1.65 7.66
CA TRP A 429 -5.17 -2.63 8.34
C TRP A 429 -5.83 -2.95 9.68
N VAL A 430 -6.11 -4.21 9.92
CA VAL A 430 -6.75 -4.69 11.14
C VAL A 430 -5.91 -5.81 11.72
N ARG A 431 -5.72 -5.79 13.03
CA ARG A 431 -5.24 -6.94 13.78
C ARG A 431 -5.96 -7.05 15.10
N VAL A 432 -5.95 -8.26 15.65
CA VAL A 432 -6.62 -8.60 16.90
C VAL A 432 -5.65 -9.26 17.85
N ARG A 433 -5.93 -9.15 19.14
CA ARG A 433 -5.24 -9.84 20.21
C ARG A 433 -6.24 -10.57 21.07
N THR A 434 -5.88 -11.81 21.44
CA THR A 434 -6.66 -12.68 22.30
C THR A 434 -5.77 -13.33 23.33
N LYS A 435 -6.36 -13.99 24.35
CA LYS A 435 -5.60 -14.71 25.38
C LYS A 435 -4.94 -15.97 24.85
N ASP A 436 -5.55 -16.67 23.89
CA ASP A 436 -5.08 -17.96 23.38
C ASP A 436 -5.30 -18.15 21.88
N SER A 437 -4.70 -19.23 21.33
CA SER A 437 -4.74 -19.54 19.90
C SER A 437 -6.10 -20.04 19.40
N HIS A 438 -6.85 -20.73 20.27
CA HIS A 438 -8.16 -21.27 19.92
C HIS A 438 -9.14 -20.11 19.69
N THR A 439 -9.23 -19.21 20.63
CA THR A 439 -10.06 -17.98 20.51
C THR A 439 -9.68 -17.18 19.28
N LEU A 440 -8.39 -17.02 18.97
CA LEU A 440 -7.94 -16.30 17.78
C LEU A 440 -8.43 -16.94 16.48
N GLY A 441 -8.43 -18.28 16.39
CA GLY A 441 -8.90 -19.03 15.22
C GLY A 441 -10.41 -18.89 14.97
N GLU A 442 -11.19 -18.49 15.96
CA GLU A 442 -12.63 -18.28 15.86
C GLU A 442 -13.01 -16.85 15.44
N ILE A 443 -12.03 -15.93 15.43
CA ILE A 443 -12.27 -14.54 15.07
C ILE A 443 -12.15 -14.35 13.56
N GLY A 444 -13.21 -13.76 13.00
CA GLY A 444 -13.28 -13.34 11.61
C GLY A 444 -13.45 -11.83 11.46
N ILE A 445 -13.30 -11.37 10.24
CA ILE A 445 -13.67 -10.02 9.80
C ILE A 445 -14.45 -10.11 8.50
N ARG A 446 -15.55 -9.38 8.42
CA ARG A 446 -16.39 -9.28 7.23
C ARG A 446 -17.09 -7.91 7.16
N PRO A 447 -17.72 -7.55 6.05
CA PRO A 447 -18.57 -6.36 6.03
C PRO A 447 -19.83 -6.55 6.90
N PHE A 448 -20.31 -5.44 7.45
CA PHE A 448 -21.61 -5.38 8.12
C PHE A 448 -22.72 -5.75 7.13
N GLN A 449 -23.71 -6.51 7.55
CA GLN A 449 -24.79 -7.02 6.70
C GLN A 449 -26.17 -6.61 7.21
N VAL A 450 -27.15 -6.60 6.33
CA VAL A 450 -28.55 -6.32 6.69
C VAL A 450 -29.07 -7.31 7.74
N THR A 451 -28.66 -8.57 7.65
CA THR A 451 -29.03 -9.62 8.62
C THR A 451 -28.53 -9.36 10.04
N ASP A 452 -27.44 -8.59 10.17
CA ASP A 452 -26.91 -8.22 11.49
C ASP A 452 -27.82 -7.22 12.22
N GLU A 453 -28.64 -6.46 11.51
CA GLU A 453 -29.54 -5.49 12.16
C GLU A 453 -30.56 -6.16 13.07
N GLU A 454 -31.06 -7.34 12.69
CA GLU A 454 -31.96 -8.12 13.53
C GLU A 454 -31.23 -8.66 14.77
N TYR A 455 -30.00 -9.12 14.60
CA TYR A 455 -29.16 -9.57 15.72
C TYR A 455 -28.88 -8.43 16.71
N LEU A 456 -28.55 -7.23 16.22
CA LEU A 456 -28.31 -6.04 17.05
C LEU A 456 -29.58 -5.64 17.84
N ARG A 457 -30.77 -5.72 17.22
CA ARG A 457 -32.04 -5.44 17.90
C ARG A 457 -32.30 -6.37 19.08
N LYS A 458 -31.85 -7.61 18.99
CA LYS A 458 -32.04 -8.62 20.05
C LYS A 458 -30.99 -8.52 21.16
N LYS A 459 -29.78 -8.08 20.81
CA LYS A 459 -28.61 -8.08 21.72
C LYS A 459 -28.43 -6.78 22.51
N LEU A 460 -28.62 -5.64 21.85
CA LEU A 460 -28.40 -4.34 22.45
C LEU A 460 -29.64 -3.83 23.18
N ASP A 461 -29.46 -3.13 24.29
CA ASP A 461 -30.51 -2.38 24.93
C ASP A 461 -30.94 -1.16 24.08
N LYS A 462 -31.96 -0.41 24.55
CA LYS A 462 -32.47 0.75 23.79
C LYS A 462 -31.42 1.85 23.66
N LYS A 463 -30.69 2.15 24.74
CA LYS A 463 -29.67 3.21 24.78
C LYS A 463 -28.51 2.88 23.84
N GLU A 464 -27.97 1.67 23.95
CA GLU A 464 -26.89 1.19 23.10
C GLU A 464 -27.26 1.22 21.62
N ARG A 465 -28.51 0.86 21.27
CA ARG A 465 -28.99 0.95 19.88
C ARG A 465 -29.08 2.39 19.39
N ASP A 466 -29.58 3.30 20.21
CA ASP A 466 -29.69 4.71 19.86
C ASP A 466 -28.30 5.32 19.66
N ASP A 467 -27.34 4.99 20.54
CA ASP A 467 -25.94 5.41 20.42
C ASP A 467 -25.29 4.86 19.14
N LEU A 468 -25.45 3.56 18.86
CA LEU A 468 -24.94 2.96 17.61
C LEU A 468 -25.57 3.59 16.36
N GLN A 469 -26.87 3.84 16.36
CA GLN A 469 -27.55 4.48 15.23
C GLN A 469 -27.06 5.92 15.02
N LYS A 470 -26.80 6.65 16.08
CA LYS A 470 -26.20 7.99 16.01
C LYS A 470 -24.82 7.93 15.36
N ILE A 471 -23.92 7.06 15.86
CA ILE A 471 -22.58 6.88 15.33
C ILE A 471 -22.61 6.45 13.84
N LEU A 472 -23.47 5.49 13.49
CA LEU A 472 -23.65 5.04 12.11
C LEU A 472 -24.20 6.16 11.21
N GLY A 473 -25.13 6.97 11.72
CA GLY A 473 -25.68 8.11 11.00
C GLY A 473 -24.66 9.17 10.66
N GLU A 474 -23.73 9.42 11.58
CA GLU A 474 -22.64 10.38 11.40
C GLU A 474 -21.53 9.84 10.48
N ALA A 475 -20.99 8.66 10.79
CA ALA A 475 -19.81 8.12 10.13
C ALA A 475 -20.12 7.47 8.78
N SER A 476 -21.24 6.78 8.66
CA SER A 476 -21.57 5.98 7.47
C SER A 476 -23.08 5.96 7.17
N PRO A 477 -23.63 7.10 6.72
CA PRO A 477 -25.05 7.23 6.46
C PRO A 477 -25.52 6.33 5.31
N GLY A 478 -26.77 5.85 5.41
CA GLY A 478 -27.43 5.06 4.37
C GLY A 478 -26.75 3.70 4.13
N LYS A 479 -26.61 3.34 2.85
CA LYS A 479 -26.03 2.05 2.45
C LYS A 479 -24.51 1.95 2.69
N LEU A 480 -23.81 3.04 2.97
CA LEU A 480 -22.39 3.05 3.26
C LEU A 480 -22.08 2.20 4.51
N ARG A 481 -22.99 2.11 5.48
CA ARG A 481 -22.85 1.29 6.68
C ARG A 481 -22.52 -0.19 6.38
N TYR A 482 -23.05 -0.73 5.29
CA TYR A 482 -22.78 -2.12 4.88
C TYR A 482 -21.41 -2.32 4.22
N THR A 483 -20.59 -1.29 4.19
CA THR A 483 -19.19 -1.36 3.78
C THR A 483 -18.21 -1.23 4.95
N LEU A 484 -18.73 -1.15 6.18
CA LEU A 484 -17.90 -1.12 7.39
C LEU A 484 -17.41 -2.53 7.76
N PRO A 485 -16.18 -2.66 8.25
CA PRO A 485 -15.73 -3.92 8.82
C PRO A 485 -16.44 -4.22 10.14
N VAL A 486 -16.78 -5.46 10.35
CA VAL A 486 -17.16 -5.99 11.66
C VAL A 486 -16.28 -7.17 12.02
N LEU A 487 -15.86 -7.25 13.27
CA LEU A 487 -15.23 -8.43 13.82
C LEU A 487 -16.33 -9.40 14.26
N THR A 488 -16.14 -10.67 13.94
CA THR A 488 -17.05 -11.75 14.34
C THR A 488 -16.33 -12.73 15.23
N TRP A 489 -17.06 -13.33 16.16
CA TRP A 489 -16.66 -14.50 16.90
C TRP A 489 -17.66 -15.62 16.65
N GLN A 490 -17.14 -16.77 16.23
CA GLN A 490 -18.00 -17.90 15.81
C GLN A 490 -19.10 -17.43 14.83
N ASP A 491 -18.68 -16.62 13.85
CA ASP A 491 -19.51 -15.99 12.80
C ASP A 491 -20.57 -14.99 13.28
N LYS A 492 -20.73 -14.76 14.62
CA LYS A 492 -21.63 -13.74 15.17
C LYS A 492 -20.90 -12.39 15.28
N LEU A 493 -21.61 -11.30 15.00
CA LEU A 493 -21.07 -9.95 15.11
C LEU A 493 -20.73 -9.63 16.57
N SER A 494 -19.49 -9.24 16.82
CA SER A 494 -19.01 -8.88 18.16
C SER A 494 -18.59 -7.42 18.27
N VAL A 495 -17.96 -6.85 17.24
CA VAL A 495 -17.39 -5.49 17.32
C VAL A 495 -17.47 -4.78 15.98
N PHE A 496 -17.71 -3.46 16.02
CA PHE A 496 -17.43 -2.51 14.92
C PHE A 496 -16.05 -1.87 15.19
N PRO A 497 -14.96 -2.41 14.64
CA PRO A 497 -13.61 -1.99 15.04
C PRO A 497 -13.28 -0.56 14.64
N THR A 498 -13.82 -0.06 13.53
CA THR A 498 -13.60 1.33 13.08
C THR A 498 -14.45 2.35 13.83
N LEU A 499 -15.56 1.94 14.41
CA LEU A 499 -16.43 2.79 15.22
C LEU A 499 -16.10 2.73 16.71
N ASN A 500 -15.20 1.86 17.10
CA ASN A 500 -14.88 1.55 18.50
C ASN A 500 -16.14 1.15 19.30
N PHE A 501 -17.01 0.35 18.70
CA PHE A 501 -18.26 -0.07 19.32
C PHE A 501 -18.31 -1.59 19.48
N MET A 502 -18.43 -2.03 20.74
CA MET A 502 -18.55 -3.45 21.10
C MET A 502 -20.02 -3.81 21.27
N VAL A 503 -20.44 -4.90 20.64
CA VAL A 503 -21.80 -5.44 20.70
C VAL A 503 -21.88 -6.58 21.73
N GLU A 504 -20.90 -7.46 21.73
CA GLU A 504 -20.82 -8.59 22.63
C GLU A 504 -19.38 -8.96 22.93
N THR A 505 -19.09 -9.17 24.21
CA THR A 505 -17.78 -9.68 24.63
C THR A 505 -17.76 -11.19 24.45
N PRO A 506 -16.77 -11.76 23.75
CA PRO A 506 -16.60 -13.19 23.69
C PRO A 506 -16.49 -13.77 25.12
N SER A 507 -17.49 -14.49 25.59
CA SER A 507 -17.47 -15.20 26.87
C SER A 507 -17.26 -16.69 26.61
N CYS A 508 -16.22 -17.28 27.19
CA CYS A 508 -16.06 -18.71 27.26
C CYS A 508 -16.69 -19.17 28.58
N GLU A 509 -17.67 -20.07 28.53
CA GLU A 509 -18.40 -20.59 29.71
C GLU A 509 -17.50 -21.13 30.84
N GLN A 510 -16.26 -21.49 30.52
CA GLN A 510 -15.26 -21.97 31.48
C GLN A 510 -14.55 -20.86 32.29
N PHE A 511 -14.79 -19.58 31.99
CA PHE A 511 -14.06 -18.44 32.60
C PHE A 511 -14.94 -17.39 33.30
N GLU A 512 -16.22 -17.65 33.52
CA GLU A 512 -17.17 -16.68 34.10
C GLU A 512 -16.76 -16.10 35.50
N ALA A 513 -15.91 -16.79 36.25
CA ALA A 513 -15.51 -16.34 37.57
C ALA A 513 -14.36 -15.30 37.59
N ARG A 514 -13.60 -15.12 36.50
CA ARG A 514 -12.45 -14.19 36.42
C ARG A 514 -12.56 -13.13 35.32
N ALA A 515 -13.63 -13.13 34.54
CA ALA A 515 -13.74 -12.37 33.27
C ALA A 515 -14.20 -10.91 33.45
N ARG A 516 -14.44 -10.43 34.67
CA ARG A 516 -14.96 -9.06 34.87
C ARG A 516 -13.95 -7.95 34.64
N ASP A 517 -12.64 -8.24 34.66
CA ASP A 517 -11.61 -7.20 34.64
C ASP A 517 -10.76 -7.08 33.37
N HIS A 518 -10.82 -8.01 32.40
CA HIS A 518 -10.05 -7.89 31.16
C HIS A 518 -10.80 -8.45 29.95
N PRO A 519 -10.92 -7.67 28.86
CA PRO A 519 -11.55 -8.15 27.63
C PRO A 519 -10.74 -9.29 26.99
N ILE A 520 -11.47 -10.28 26.48
CA ILE A 520 -10.89 -11.42 25.79
C ILE A 520 -10.37 -11.00 24.40
N LEU A 521 -10.94 -9.96 23.81
CA LEU A 521 -10.66 -9.46 22.49
C LEU A 521 -10.24 -7.99 22.50
N GLU A 522 -9.03 -7.71 22.04
CA GLU A 522 -8.57 -6.36 21.72
C GLU A 522 -8.30 -6.25 20.23
N TRP A 523 -8.40 -5.05 19.65
CA TRP A 523 -8.13 -4.80 18.24
C TRP A 523 -7.40 -3.50 18.00
N GLU A 524 -6.72 -3.43 16.87
CA GLU A 524 -6.15 -2.21 16.31
C GLU A 524 -6.62 -2.03 14.87
N VAL A 525 -6.94 -0.80 14.51
CA VAL A 525 -7.30 -0.43 13.15
C VAL A 525 -6.47 0.75 12.70
N CYS A 526 -5.96 0.67 11.47
CA CYS A 526 -5.21 1.74 10.84
C CYS A 526 -5.69 1.90 9.40
N CYS A 527 -5.95 3.14 8.97
CA CYS A 527 -6.24 3.40 7.56
C CYS A 527 -5.07 2.98 6.65
N LYS A 528 -5.37 2.66 5.39
CA LYS A 528 -4.33 2.53 4.38
C LYS A 528 -3.60 3.86 4.19
N THR A 529 -2.41 3.79 3.61
CA THR A 529 -1.68 4.98 3.21
C THR A 529 -2.46 5.76 2.16
N ILE A 530 -2.66 7.05 2.41
CA ILE A 530 -3.34 7.98 1.51
C ILE A 530 -2.31 8.67 0.62
N ASP A 531 -2.71 9.12 -0.57
CA ASP A 531 -1.83 9.88 -1.46
C ASP A 531 -1.42 11.20 -0.78
N GLN A 532 -0.17 11.25 -0.33
CA GLN A 532 0.37 12.40 0.39
C GLN A 532 0.63 13.59 -0.51
N TYR A 533 0.76 13.40 -1.84
CA TYR A 533 0.85 14.54 -2.76
C TYR A 533 -0.40 15.42 -2.70
N PHE A 534 -1.56 14.79 -2.57
CA PHE A 534 -2.80 15.53 -2.37
C PHE A 534 -2.85 16.25 -1.03
N MET A 535 -2.11 15.74 -0.03
CA MET A 535 -2.13 16.23 1.35
C MET A 535 -1.07 17.30 1.64
N VAL A 536 0.10 17.23 0.97
CA VAL A 536 1.30 18.01 1.34
C VAL A 536 1.52 19.22 0.45
N ASP A 537 1.21 19.15 -0.85
CA ASP A 537 1.36 20.29 -1.77
C ASP A 537 0.30 21.37 -1.58
N GLN A 538 -0.72 21.08 -0.80
CA GLN A 538 -1.72 22.08 -0.47
C GLN A 538 -1.46 22.58 0.95
N LYS A 539 -1.30 23.86 1.11
CA LYS A 539 -1.50 24.59 2.39
C LYS A 539 -2.89 24.32 3.01
N LYS A 540 -3.57 23.28 2.53
CA LYS A 540 -4.93 22.89 2.86
C LYS A 540 -4.87 21.66 3.74
N THR A 541 -5.15 21.86 5.01
CA THR A 541 -5.27 20.81 6.02
C THR A 541 -6.51 19.98 5.72
N ILE A 542 -6.37 18.67 5.47
CA ILE A 542 -7.52 17.77 5.55
C ILE A 542 -8.01 17.78 6.98
N LYS A 543 -9.23 18.20 7.19
CA LYS A 543 -9.88 18.12 8.49
C LYS A 543 -10.23 16.65 8.75
N TRP A 544 -9.45 16.01 9.61
CA TRP A 544 -9.72 14.65 10.07
C TRP A 544 -10.86 14.68 11.08
N ILE A 545 -11.91 13.92 10.80
CA ILE A 545 -12.99 13.74 11.75
C ILE A 545 -12.60 12.52 12.60
N ASN A 546 -11.94 12.79 13.70
CA ASN A 546 -11.67 11.83 14.76
C ASN A 546 -12.43 12.35 15.99
N THR A 547 -13.69 11.96 16.13
CA THR A 547 -14.43 12.29 17.33
C THR A 547 -13.95 11.36 18.43
N ASP A 548 -13.06 11.87 19.29
CA ASP A 548 -13.01 11.40 20.67
C ASP A 548 -14.43 11.58 21.22
N ILE A 549 -15.13 10.48 21.43
CA ILE A 549 -16.34 10.52 22.23
C ILE A 549 -15.87 10.91 23.62
N GLN A 550 -15.97 12.20 23.93
CA GLN A 550 -15.89 12.64 25.32
C GLN A 550 -17.07 11.94 26.00
N GLN A 551 -16.73 10.97 26.83
CA GLN A 551 -17.65 10.48 27.85
C GLN A 551 -17.94 11.66 28.76
N GLY A 552 -19.14 12.26 28.64
CA GLY A 552 -19.76 13.10 29.63
C GLY A 552 -20.45 12.26 30.68
#